data_f9c7102a2ce5a6fd852115b55828f296
#
_entry.id   f9c7102a2ce5a6fd852115b55828f296
#
_cell.length_a   1.000
_cell.length_b   1.000
_cell.length_c   1.000
_cell.angle_alpha   90.00
_cell.angle_beta   90.00
_cell.angle_gamma   90.00
#
_symmetry.space_group_name_H-M   'P 1'
#
loop_
_entity.id
_entity.type
_entity.pdbx_description
1 polymer ?
#
loop_
_entity_poly.entity_id
_entity_poly.type
_entity_poly.pdbx_seq_one_letter_code
_entity_poly.pdbx_strand_id
1 'polypeptide(L)'
;MINNEGKEMINDYAVQNEVFVGNRRYLFAVHTDEKEPQRFLKCQCYDDELFRHYVNAVTSNDFVECMKLYLADISAAVEKVEKDRAAIGLEDISCLKGSDLLSASRDKNIEGKVVAIGEKWLCDGFKDISHQLYFVKGGNGAQSNSRGNACFSINLYTGEDTRIERYEVLGEVPEDKIPEFAKEHLAKARADYEKRQAKERKNRDDAR
;
A
#
# COMPACT_ATOMS: atom_id res chain seq x y z
N MET A 1 -13.21 2.92 17.15
CA MET A 1 -14.04 2.12 18.12
C MET A 1 -15.13 1.42 17.33
N ILE A 2 -15.68 0.34 17.86
CA ILE A 2 -16.80 -0.38 17.24
C ILE A 2 -17.99 -0.25 18.21
N ASN A 3 -19.18 0.08 17.71
CA ASN A 3 -20.39 0.15 18.53
C ASN A 3 -21.00 -1.24 18.80
N ASN A 4 -22.09 -1.30 19.57
CA ASN A 4 -22.78 -2.54 19.92
C ASN A 4 -23.37 -3.29 18.71
N GLU A 5 -23.48 -2.64 17.54
CA GLU A 5 -23.93 -3.24 16.27
C GLU A 5 -22.77 -3.68 15.38
N GLY A 6 -21.52 -3.60 15.86
CA GLY A 6 -20.33 -3.95 15.10
C GLY A 6 -19.88 -2.90 14.08
N LYS A 7 -20.45 -1.70 14.09
CA LYS A 7 -20.09 -0.60 13.19
C LYS A 7 -18.88 0.19 13.70
N GLU A 8 -17.99 0.57 12.82
CA GLU A 8 -16.91 1.49 13.13
C GLU A 8 -17.47 2.86 13.55
N MET A 9 -16.87 3.45 14.58
CA MET A 9 -17.27 4.75 15.13
C MET A 9 -16.19 5.79 14.92
N ILE A 10 -16.60 6.98 14.47
CA ILE A 10 -15.78 8.19 14.40
C ILE A 10 -16.39 9.19 15.37
N ASN A 11 -15.84 9.26 16.58
CA ASN A 11 -16.50 9.91 17.73
C ASN A 11 -17.92 9.34 17.90
N ASP A 12 -18.95 10.19 17.82
CA ASP A 12 -20.36 9.82 17.97
C ASP A 12 -21.04 9.47 16.63
N TYR A 13 -20.27 9.38 15.52
CA TYR A 13 -20.80 9.03 14.21
C TYR A 13 -20.54 7.55 13.88
N ALA A 14 -21.59 6.81 13.53
CA ALA A 14 -21.51 5.44 13.07
C ALA A 14 -21.29 5.40 11.55
N VAL A 15 -20.21 4.75 11.08
CA VAL A 15 -19.91 4.60 9.67
C VAL A 15 -20.99 3.77 9.01
N GLN A 16 -21.55 4.30 7.92
CA GLN A 16 -22.58 3.64 7.12
C GLN A 16 -22.04 3.12 5.78
N ASN A 17 -21.17 3.91 5.16
CA ASN A 17 -20.54 3.55 3.89
C ASN A 17 -19.06 3.81 3.94
N GLU A 18 -18.31 2.92 3.28
CA GLU A 18 -16.87 2.96 3.15
C GLU A 18 -16.47 2.57 1.73
N VAL A 19 -15.58 3.35 1.13
CA VAL A 19 -14.98 3.05 -0.18
C VAL A 19 -13.49 3.28 -0.09
N PHE A 20 -12.71 2.32 -0.61
CA PHE A 20 -11.26 2.46 -0.78
C PHE A 20 -10.95 2.95 -2.19
N VAL A 21 -10.20 4.03 -2.30
CA VAL A 21 -9.60 4.48 -3.56
C VAL A 21 -8.16 4.90 -3.29
N GLY A 22 -7.23 4.29 -4.00
CA GLY A 22 -5.82 4.50 -3.70
C GLY A 22 -5.48 4.07 -2.26
N ASN A 23 -4.67 4.84 -1.57
CA ASN A 23 -4.27 4.58 -0.17
C ASN A 23 -5.20 5.20 0.87
N ARG A 24 -6.41 5.59 0.48
CA ARG A 24 -7.37 6.26 1.37
C ARG A 24 -8.70 5.57 1.41
N ARG A 25 -9.28 5.58 2.58
CA ARG A 25 -10.68 5.22 2.83
C ARG A 25 -11.52 6.49 2.80
N TYR A 26 -12.62 6.44 2.12
CA TYR A 26 -13.64 7.49 2.08
C TYR A 26 -14.82 7.00 2.90
N LEU A 27 -15.21 7.76 3.90
CA LEU A 27 -16.19 7.35 4.91
C LEU A 27 -17.39 8.29 4.89
N PHE A 28 -18.58 7.72 4.94
CA PHE A 28 -19.82 8.41 5.21
C PHE A 28 -20.41 7.84 6.49
N ALA A 29 -20.70 8.71 7.46
CA ALA A 29 -21.19 8.30 8.77
C ALA A 29 -22.37 9.14 9.23
N VAL A 30 -23.15 8.59 10.17
CA VAL A 30 -24.35 9.23 10.70
C VAL A 30 -24.24 9.29 12.22
N HIS A 31 -24.55 10.45 12.79
CA HIS A 31 -24.54 10.67 14.24
C HIS A 31 -25.55 9.75 14.94
N THR A 32 -25.16 9.17 16.07
CA THR A 32 -25.99 8.22 16.83
C THR A 32 -27.17 8.88 17.53
N ASP A 33 -27.04 10.16 17.93
CA ASP A 33 -28.17 10.95 18.43
C ASP A 33 -28.92 11.58 17.26
N GLU A 34 -30.18 11.20 17.10
CA GLU A 34 -31.06 11.70 16.04
C GLU A 34 -31.39 13.21 16.16
N LYS A 35 -31.16 13.80 17.33
CA LYS A 35 -31.42 15.23 17.58
C LYS A 35 -30.22 16.12 17.27
N GLU A 36 -29.05 15.50 16.97
CA GLU A 36 -27.86 16.26 16.61
C GLU A 36 -28.08 17.04 15.30
N PRO A 37 -27.92 18.38 15.30
CA PRO A 37 -28.15 19.19 14.11
C PRO A 37 -27.15 18.87 12.98
N GLN A 38 -25.91 18.50 13.29
CA GLN A 38 -24.90 18.10 12.32
C GLN A 38 -24.87 16.57 12.15
N ARG A 39 -25.99 16.01 11.63
CA ARG A 39 -26.25 14.58 11.67
C ARG A 39 -25.39 13.73 10.74
N PHE A 40 -24.91 14.28 9.65
CA PHE A 40 -24.16 13.54 8.62
C PHE A 40 -22.71 13.99 8.60
N LEU A 41 -21.79 13.04 8.45
CA LEU A 41 -20.36 13.26 8.38
C LEU A 41 -19.81 12.58 7.13
N LYS A 42 -19.01 13.28 6.35
CA LYS A 42 -18.07 12.66 5.41
C LYS A 42 -16.66 12.95 5.86
N CYS A 43 -15.76 12.01 5.69
CA CYS A 43 -14.32 12.22 5.89
C CYS A 43 -13.50 11.23 5.06
N GLN A 44 -12.20 11.49 5.01
CA GLN A 44 -11.21 10.57 4.49
C GLN A 44 -10.39 10.01 5.66
N CYS A 45 -9.92 8.77 5.50
CA CYS A 45 -9.11 8.11 6.51
C CYS A 45 -7.91 7.41 5.85
N TYR A 46 -6.77 7.48 6.49
CA TYR A 46 -5.60 6.67 6.16
C TYR A 46 -4.91 6.22 7.44
N ASP A 47 -4.29 5.07 7.38
CA ASP A 47 -3.52 4.50 8.48
C ASP A 47 -2.03 4.71 8.20
N ASP A 48 -1.27 5.20 9.19
CA ASP A 48 0.18 5.11 9.23
C ASP A 48 0.60 3.98 10.19
N GLU A 49 1.92 3.82 10.41
CA GLU A 49 2.45 2.74 11.26
C GLU A 49 1.92 2.76 12.71
N LEU A 50 1.45 3.89 13.21
CA LEU A 50 1.09 4.11 14.62
C LEU A 50 -0.35 4.55 14.80
N PHE A 51 -0.90 5.32 13.84
CA PHE A 51 -2.17 6.02 14.04
C PHE A 51 -3.07 5.94 12.80
N ARG A 52 -4.37 6.01 13.07
CA ARG A 52 -5.40 6.26 12.09
C ARG A 52 -5.70 7.74 12.02
N HIS A 53 -5.59 8.33 10.84
CA HIS A 53 -5.81 9.75 10.61
C HIS A 53 -7.14 9.98 9.89
N TYR A 54 -7.98 10.84 10.46
CA TYR A 54 -9.20 11.32 9.82
C TYR A 54 -8.97 12.73 9.31
N VAL A 55 -9.15 12.97 8.02
CA VAL A 55 -8.89 14.25 7.37
C VAL A 55 -10.08 14.66 6.49
N ASN A 56 -10.14 15.95 6.12
CA ASN A 56 -11.18 16.49 5.24
C ASN A 56 -12.60 16.19 5.76
N ALA A 57 -12.77 16.18 7.09
CA ALA A 57 -14.04 15.94 7.74
C ALA A 57 -14.97 17.15 7.52
N VAL A 58 -16.19 16.87 7.05
CA VAL A 58 -17.26 17.85 6.87
C VAL A 58 -18.53 17.26 7.44
N THR A 59 -19.23 18.03 8.28
CA THR A 59 -20.54 17.67 8.79
C THR A 59 -21.63 18.51 8.14
N SER A 60 -22.84 17.98 8.02
CA SER A 60 -24.02 18.66 7.49
C SER A 60 -25.28 18.16 8.18
N ASN A 61 -26.31 19.00 8.20
CA ASN A 61 -27.68 18.59 8.57
C ASN A 61 -28.47 18.05 7.37
N ASP A 62 -27.94 18.19 6.15
CA ASP A 62 -28.57 17.72 4.92
C ASP A 62 -27.84 16.47 4.39
N PHE A 63 -28.57 15.35 4.35
CA PHE A 63 -28.07 14.08 3.81
C PHE A 63 -27.58 14.22 2.37
N VAL A 64 -28.36 14.91 1.51
CA VAL A 64 -28.06 15.02 0.08
C VAL A 64 -26.82 15.86 -0.16
N GLU A 65 -26.68 16.95 0.59
CA GLU A 65 -25.48 17.80 0.53
C GLU A 65 -24.23 17.01 0.97
N CYS A 66 -24.27 16.36 2.13
CA CYS A 66 -23.15 15.57 2.64
C CYS A 66 -22.80 14.41 1.70
N MET A 67 -23.81 13.73 1.14
CA MET A 67 -23.60 12.64 0.18
C MET A 67 -22.98 13.14 -1.14
N LYS A 68 -23.36 14.31 -1.64
CA LYS A 68 -22.71 14.93 -2.82
C LYS A 68 -21.23 15.20 -2.57
N LEU A 69 -20.87 15.73 -1.40
CA LEU A 69 -19.47 15.97 -1.03
C LEU A 69 -18.68 14.65 -0.92
N TYR A 70 -19.29 13.62 -0.33
CA TYR A 70 -18.70 12.29 -0.24
C TYR A 70 -18.41 11.69 -1.62
N LEU A 71 -19.39 11.72 -2.53
CA LEU A 71 -19.24 11.20 -3.89
C LEU A 71 -18.25 12.01 -4.73
N ALA A 72 -18.19 13.33 -4.53
CA ALA A 72 -17.23 14.20 -5.20
C ALA A 72 -15.78 13.86 -4.80
N ASP A 73 -15.53 13.60 -3.52
CA ASP A 73 -14.21 13.18 -3.04
C ASP A 73 -13.78 11.84 -3.67
N ILE A 74 -14.71 10.88 -3.77
CA ILE A 74 -14.45 9.58 -4.39
C ILE A 74 -14.16 9.74 -5.89
N SER A 75 -14.97 10.55 -6.61
CA SER A 75 -14.76 10.80 -8.04
C SER A 75 -13.40 11.43 -8.32
N ALA A 76 -13.01 12.44 -7.54
CA ALA A 76 -11.70 13.08 -7.65
C ALA A 76 -10.54 12.10 -7.39
N ALA A 77 -10.71 11.18 -6.44
CA ALA A 77 -9.72 10.15 -6.16
C ALA A 77 -9.58 9.14 -7.31
N VAL A 78 -10.69 8.70 -7.89
CA VAL A 78 -10.70 7.80 -9.07
C VAL A 78 -9.99 8.48 -10.25
N GLU A 79 -10.35 9.73 -10.57
CA GLU A 79 -9.69 10.51 -11.62
C GLU A 79 -8.18 10.64 -11.40
N LYS A 80 -7.76 10.82 -10.13
CA LYS A 80 -6.33 10.87 -9.80
C LYS A 80 -5.65 9.54 -10.10
N VAL A 81 -6.22 8.40 -9.69
CA VAL A 81 -5.68 7.06 -9.98
C VAL A 81 -5.58 6.82 -11.48
N GLU A 82 -6.60 7.22 -12.25
CA GLU A 82 -6.58 7.11 -13.72
C GLU A 82 -5.44 7.92 -14.34
N LYS A 83 -5.24 9.17 -13.87
CA LYS A 83 -4.12 10.02 -14.33
C LYS A 83 -2.76 9.44 -13.97
N ASP A 84 -2.62 8.93 -12.74
CA ASP A 84 -1.38 8.31 -12.28
C ASP A 84 -1.04 7.07 -13.11
N ARG A 85 -2.03 6.22 -13.43
CA ARG A 85 -1.87 5.06 -14.33
C ARG A 85 -1.50 5.47 -15.75
N ALA A 86 -2.16 6.48 -16.30
CA ALA A 86 -1.84 7.00 -17.64
C ALA A 86 -0.42 7.57 -17.69
N ALA A 87 0.04 8.25 -16.65
CA ALA A 87 1.38 8.84 -16.58
C ALA A 87 2.50 7.81 -16.62
N ILE A 88 2.27 6.59 -16.10
CA ILE A 88 3.24 5.48 -16.13
C ILE A 88 3.08 4.55 -17.34
N GLY A 89 2.16 4.86 -18.25
CA GLY A 89 1.95 4.11 -19.49
C GLY A 89 1.45 2.68 -19.30
N LEU A 90 0.73 2.41 -18.20
CA LEU A 90 0.15 1.08 -17.95
C LEU A 90 -1.07 0.86 -18.85
N GLU A 91 -0.90 0.06 -19.90
CA GLU A 91 -1.99 -0.47 -20.71
C GLU A 91 -2.64 -1.70 -20.06
N ASP A 92 -1.81 -2.61 -19.51
CA ASP A 92 -2.27 -3.77 -18.72
C ASP A 92 -1.95 -3.56 -17.23
N ILE A 93 -2.99 -3.44 -16.43
CA ILE A 93 -2.91 -3.25 -14.98
C ILE A 93 -2.98 -4.58 -14.21
N SER A 94 -3.10 -5.70 -14.90
CA SER A 94 -3.26 -7.01 -14.25
C SER A 94 -2.09 -7.35 -13.35
N CYS A 95 -2.38 -7.84 -12.16
CA CYS A 95 -1.37 -8.39 -11.26
C CYS A 95 -0.65 -9.59 -11.88
N LEU A 96 0.67 -9.67 -11.66
CA LEU A 96 1.44 -10.88 -11.94
C LEU A 96 0.91 -12.04 -11.10
N LYS A 97 0.80 -13.22 -11.72
CA LYS A 97 0.35 -14.45 -11.06
C LYS A 97 1.56 -15.34 -10.73
N GLY A 98 1.35 -16.33 -9.88
CA GLY A 98 2.42 -17.27 -9.50
C GLY A 98 3.09 -17.96 -10.70
N SER A 99 2.37 -18.17 -11.81
CA SER A 99 2.91 -18.71 -13.07
C SER A 99 3.92 -17.77 -13.75
N ASP A 100 3.89 -16.50 -13.44
CA ASP A 100 4.76 -15.47 -14.02
C ASP A 100 6.06 -15.28 -13.25
N LEU A 101 6.16 -15.88 -12.09
CA LEU A 101 7.18 -15.61 -11.07
C LEU A 101 8.08 -16.83 -10.84
N LEU A 102 9.31 -16.54 -10.42
CA LEU A 102 10.20 -17.56 -9.87
C LEU A 102 9.82 -17.82 -8.41
N SER A 103 10.07 -19.04 -7.94
CA SER A 103 9.78 -19.39 -6.55
C SER A 103 10.57 -18.52 -5.58
N ALA A 104 9.89 -17.96 -4.60
CA ALA A 104 10.46 -17.26 -3.43
C ALA A 104 10.16 -18.04 -2.13
N SER A 105 10.27 -19.38 -2.17
CA SER A 105 10.10 -20.24 -1.00
C SER A 105 11.06 -19.84 0.15
N ARG A 106 10.73 -20.21 1.40
CA ARG A 106 11.48 -19.76 2.59
C ARG A 106 12.95 -20.19 2.64
N ASP A 107 13.31 -21.23 1.92
CA ASP A 107 14.69 -21.70 1.77
C ASP A 107 15.54 -20.80 0.87
N LYS A 108 14.93 -19.85 0.15
CA LYS A 108 15.62 -18.92 -0.72
C LYS A 108 15.85 -17.56 -0.07
N ASN A 109 17.03 -17.00 -0.33
CA ASN A 109 17.32 -15.60 -0.03
C ASN A 109 16.71 -14.72 -1.12
N ILE A 110 15.91 -13.73 -0.72
CA ILE A 110 15.31 -12.73 -1.62
C ILE A 110 15.91 -11.33 -1.46
N GLU A 111 16.94 -11.16 -0.64
CA GLU A 111 17.64 -9.89 -0.50
C GLU A 111 18.32 -9.51 -1.83
N GLY A 112 18.16 -8.27 -2.25
CA GLY A 112 18.64 -7.77 -3.54
C GLY A 112 17.77 -8.18 -4.74
N LYS A 113 16.59 -8.76 -4.49
CA LYS A 113 15.68 -9.24 -5.54
C LYS A 113 14.46 -8.34 -5.67
N VAL A 114 13.87 -8.36 -6.88
CA VAL A 114 12.52 -7.83 -7.11
C VAL A 114 11.52 -8.93 -6.80
N VAL A 115 10.54 -8.62 -5.98
CA VAL A 115 9.47 -9.55 -5.62
C VAL A 115 8.10 -8.95 -5.90
N ALA A 116 7.13 -9.82 -6.18
CA ALA A 116 5.72 -9.46 -6.23
C ALA A 116 5.02 -9.96 -4.96
N ILE A 117 4.17 -9.12 -4.36
CA ILE A 117 3.29 -9.55 -3.27
C ILE A 117 2.00 -10.15 -3.82
N GLY A 118 1.36 -11.02 -3.06
CA GLY A 118 0.11 -11.66 -3.46
C GLY A 118 -1.04 -10.66 -3.51
N GLU A 119 -1.87 -10.74 -4.55
CA GLU A 119 -3.03 -9.85 -4.78
C GLU A 119 -3.95 -9.73 -3.57
N LYS A 120 -4.11 -10.80 -2.79
CA LYS A 120 -4.92 -10.79 -1.56
C LYS A 120 -4.42 -9.85 -0.46
N TRP A 121 -3.16 -9.41 -0.53
CA TRP A 121 -2.53 -8.50 0.42
C TRP A 121 -2.58 -7.04 -0.05
N LEU A 122 -2.95 -6.81 -1.33
CA LEU A 122 -3.19 -5.47 -1.85
C LEU A 122 -4.57 -4.96 -1.42
N CYS A 123 -4.65 -3.69 -1.06
CA CYS A 123 -5.94 -3.04 -0.87
C CYS A 123 -6.73 -3.03 -2.18
N ASP A 124 -8.06 -3.05 -2.11
CA ASP A 124 -8.92 -3.13 -3.31
C ASP A 124 -8.64 -2.00 -4.32
N GLY A 125 -8.27 -0.81 -3.87
CA GLY A 125 -7.87 0.30 -4.74
C GLY A 125 -6.48 0.14 -5.39
N PHE A 126 -5.71 -0.89 -5.02
CA PHE A 126 -4.34 -1.14 -5.45
C PHE A 126 -4.11 -2.54 -5.99
N LYS A 127 -5.16 -3.26 -6.36
CA LYS A 127 -5.06 -4.57 -7.00
C LYS A 127 -4.61 -4.45 -8.45
N ASP A 128 -3.41 -3.94 -8.62
CA ASP A 128 -2.76 -3.78 -9.91
C ASP A 128 -1.25 -4.00 -9.81
N ILE A 129 -0.61 -4.19 -10.97
CA ILE A 129 0.83 -4.47 -11.04
C ILE A 129 1.68 -3.32 -10.50
N SER A 130 1.20 -2.07 -10.56
CA SER A 130 1.99 -0.92 -10.09
C SER A 130 2.22 -0.95 -8.58
N HIS A 131 1.32 -1.56 -7.81
CA HIS A 131 1.41 -1.67 -6.36
C HIS A 131 1.93 -3.03 -5.88
N GLN A 132 2.19 -3.95 -6.81
CA GLN A 132 2.58 -5.32 -6.49
C GLN A 132 4.10 -5.50 -6.33
N LEU A 133 4.92 -4.58 -6.89
CA LEU A 133 6.35 -4.79 -7.10
C LEU A 133 7.22 -4.09 -6.06
N TYR A 134 8.13 -4.85 -5.46
CA TYR A 134 9.03 -4.38 -4.42
C TYR A 134 10.46 -4.85 -4.65
N PHE A 135 11.45 -3.97 -4.42
CA PHE A 135 12.85 -4.35 -4.32
C PHE A 135 13.22 -4.59 -2.85
N VAL A 136 13.67 -5.78 -2.51
CA VAL A 136 13.99 -6.17 -1.13
C VAL A 136 15.42 -5.77 -0.78
N LYS A 137 15.56 -4.81 0.18
CA LYS A 137 16.87 -4.31 0.63
C LYS A 137 17.51 -5.15 1.73
N GLY A 138 16.73 -5.99 2.42
CA GLY A 138 17.20 -6.81 3.54
C GLY A 138 16.10 -7.08 4.55
N GLY A 139 16.50 -7.43 5.75
CA GLY A 139 15.61 -7.84 6.85
C GLY A 139 15.66 -9.33 7.13
N ASN A 140 15.22 -9.73 8.33
CA ASN A 140 15.27 -11.15 8.72
C ASN A 140 14.40 -12.01 7.80
N GLY A 141 13.25 -11.50 7.32
CA GLY A 141 12.38 -12.21 6.38
C GLY A 141 12.99 -12.40 4.99
N ALA A 142 14.00 -11.61 4.60
CA ALA A 142 14.67 -11.74 3.32
C ALA A 142 15.64 -12.92 3.26
N GLN A 143 16.19 -13.33 4.41
CA GLN A 143 17.18 -14.39 4.51
C GLN A 143 16.57 -15.79 4.38
N SER A 144 17.34 -16.71 3.79
CA SER A 144 16.95 -18.11 3.70
C SER A 144 16.76 -18.74 5.08
N ASN A 145 15.70 -19.54 5.25
CA ASN A 145 15.36 -20.27 6.45
C ASN A 145 15.25 -19.44 7.75
N SER A 146 15.10 -18.12 7.61
CA SER A 146 14.90 -17.24 8.75
C SER A 146 13.53 -17.48 9.42
N ARG A 147 13.49 -17.32 10.73
CA ARG A 147 12.23 -17.34 11.50
C ARG A 147 11.47 -16.02 11.44
N GLY A 148 12.15 -14.93 11.10
CA GLY A 148 11.54 -13.61 10.95
C GLY A 148 10.76 -13.46 9.64
N ASN A 149 9.82 -12.53 9.60
CA ASN A 149 9.04 -12.23 8.40
C ASN A 149 9.36 -10.86 7.80
N ALA A 150 9.91 -9.92 8.58
CA ALA A 150 10.11 -8.55 8.13
C ALA A 150 11.12 -8.45 6.97
N CYS A 151 10.68 -7.93 5.85
CA CYS A 151 11.48 -7.58 4.68
C CYS A 151 11.41 -6.06 4.48
N PHE A 152 12.56 -5.39 4.60
CA PHE A 152 12.68 -3.96 4.27
C PHE A 152 12.85 -3.80 2.77
N SER A 153 12.01 -3.02 2.15
CA SER A 153 11.88 -2.94 0.70
C SER A 153 11.65 -1.52 0.22
N ILE A 154 11.71 -1.33 -1.08
CA ILE A 154 11.28 -0.13 -1.79
C ILE A 154 10.10 -0.53 -2.68
N ASN A 155 8.99 0.20 -2.60
CA ASN A 155 7.91 0.09 -3.56
C ASN A 155 8.40 0.64 -4.90
N LEU A 156 8.34 -0.15 -5.97
CA LEU A 156 8.90 0.24 -7.28
C LEU A 156 8.02 1.23 -8.06
N TYR A 157 6.79 1.44 -7.62
CA TYR A 157 5.92 2.46 -8.19
C TYR A 157 6.15 3.83 -7.55
N THR A 158 6.17 3.92 -6.20
CA THR A 158 6.32 5.20 -5.49
C THR A 158 7.76 5.59 -5.21
N GLY A 159 8.68 4.62 -5.22
CA GLY A 159 10.08 4.80 -4.80
C GLY A 159 10.27 4.92 -3.29
N GLU A 160 9.22 4.72 -2.50
CA GLU A 160 9.25 4.88 -1.06
C GLU A 160 9.72 3.62 -0.35
N ASP A 161 10.39 3.84 0.78
CA ASP A 161 10.75 2.78 1.71
C ASP A 161 9.51 2.21 2.39
N THR A 162 9.42 0.88 2.43
CA THR A 162 8.31 0.19 3.06
C THR A 162 8.77 -1.12 3.67
N ARG A 163 7.93 -1.68 4.53
CA ARG A 163 8.09 -3.01 5.09
C ARG A 163 7.00 -3.92 4.56
N ILE A 164 7.41 -5.08 4.03
CA ILE A 164 6.51 -6.17 3.68
C ILE A 164 6.83 -7.40 4.53
N GLU A 165 5.86 -8.28 4.68
CA GLU A 165 6.06 -9.53 5.40
C GLU A 165 6.40 -10.66 4.42
N ARG A 166 7.31 -11.57 4.80
CA ARG A 166 7.73 -12.69 3.93
C ARG A 166 6.57 -13.55 3.43
N TYR A 167 5.53 -13.70 4.20
CA TYR A 167 4.35 -14.48 3.82
C TYR A 167 3.45 -13.78 2.78
N GLU A 168 3.65 -12.48 2.56
CA GLU A 168 2.95 -11.71 1.53
C GLU A 168 3.60 -11.93 0.16
N VAL A 169 4.88 -12.30 0.12
CA VAL A 169 5.64 -12.50 -1.11
C VAL A 169 5.09 -13.69 -1.88
N LEU A 170 4.60 -13.44 -3.09
CA LEU A 170 4.11 -14.44 -4.03
C LEU A 170 5.26 -15.12 -4.78
N GLY A 171 6.26 -14.34 -5.21
CA GLY A 171 7.41 -14.84 -5.94
C GLY A 171 8.44 -13.76 -6.28
N GLU A 172 9.61 -14.18 -6.80
CA GLU A 172 10.64 -13.32 -7.39
C GLU A 172 10.24 -12.98 -8.83
N VAL A 173 10.34 -11.70 -9.21
CA VAL A 173 10.00 -11.23 -10.56
C VAL A 173 11.21 -11.43 -11.47
N PRO A 174 11.08 -12.18 -12.58
CA PRO A 174 12.13 -12.28 -13.59
C PRO A 174 12.44 -10.90 -14.21
N GLU A 175 13.71 -10.67 -14.58
CA GLU A 175 14.15 -9.37 -15.12
C GLU A 175 13.39 -8.94 -16.38
N ASP A 176 13.05 -9.88 -17.24
CA ASP A 176 12.28 -9.67 -18.48
C ASP A 176 10.81 -9.33 -18.24
N LYS A 177 10.30 -9.56 -17.03
CA LYS A 177 8.94 -9.24 -16.63
C LYS A 177 8.82 -7.97 -15.78
N ILE A 178 9.93 -7.26 -15.56
CA ILE A 178 9.92 -5.99 -14.84
C ILE A 178 9.37 -4.89 -15.77
N PRO A 179 8.22 -4.27 -15.44
CA PRO A 179 7.63 -3.23 -16.26
C PRO A 179 8.51 -1.98 -16.37
N GLU A 180 8.32 -1.21 -17.45
CA GLU A 180 9.13 -0.01 -17.72
C GLU A 180 9.04 1.01 -16.58
N PHE A 181 7.83 1.24 -16.04
CA PHE A 181 7.61 2.19 -14.94
C PHE A 181 8.45 1.89 -13.69
N ALA A 182 8.77 0.62 -13.44
CA ALA A 182 9.53 0.18 -12.27
C ALA A 182 11.03 0.36 -12.41
N LYS A 183 11.55 0.50 -13.63
CA LYS A 183 13.00 0.46 -13.93
C LYS A 183 13.78 1.62 -13.33
N GLU A 184 13.21 2.82 -13.31
CA GLU A 184 13.88 4.00 -12.74
C GLU A 184 14.13 3.83 -11.24
N HIS A 185 13.06 3.53 -10.47
CA HIS A 185 13.18 3.30 -9.04
C HIS A 185 14.04 2.08 -8.71
N LEU A 186 13.96 1.03 -9.53
CA LEU A 186 14.79 -0.16 -9.38
C LEU A 186 16.27 0.15 -9.58
N ALA A 187 16.64 0.91 -10.62
CA ALA A 187 18.03 1.30 -10.86
C ALA A 187 18.62 2.07 -9.68
N LYS A 188 17.86 3.04 -9.15
CA LYS A 188 18.24 3.79 -7.94
C LYS A 188 18.38 2.88 -6.72
N ALA A 189 17.39 2.01 -6.48
CA ALA A 189 17.39 1.08 -5.36
C ALA A 189 18.59 0.12 -5.38
N ARG A 190 18.93 -0.43 -6.56
CA ARG A 190 20.11 -1.30 -6.75
C ARG A 190 21.41 -0.55 -6.48
N ALA A 191 21.56 0.65 -7.02
CA ALA A 191 22.77 1.46 -6.79
C ALA A 191 22.99 1.78 -5.30
N ASP A 192 21.93 2.13 -4.58
CA ASP A 192 22.00 2.41 -3.15
C ASP A 192 22.26 1.15 -2.31
N TYR A 193 21.67 0.02 -2.72
CA TYR A 193 21.91 -1.28 -2.12
C TYR A 193 23.38 -1.71 -2.28
N GLU A 194 23.96 -1.60 -3.47
CA GLU A 194 25.37 -1.93 -3.77
C GLU A 194 26.33 -1.06 -2.95
N LYS A 195 26.08 0.25 -2.84
CA LYS A 195 26.89 1.17 -2.00
C LYS A 195 26.86 0.75 -0.53
N ARG A 196 25.69 0.35 -0.02
CA ARG A 196 25.55 -0.14 1.34
C ARG A 196 26.35 -1.42 1.57
N GLN A 197 26.21 -2.39 0.67
CA GLN A 197 26.94 -3.65 0.73
C GLN A 197 28.47 -3.45 0.67
N ALA A 198 28.94 -2.54 -0.19
CA ALA A 198 30.36 -2.21 -0.28
C ALA A 198 30.90 -1.59 1.03
N LYS A 199 30.13 -0.70 1.65
CA LYS A 199 30.48 -0.09 2.94
C LYS A 199 30.53 -1.13 4.08
N GLU A 200 29.55 -2.04 4.11
CA GLU A 200 29.52 -3.11 5.12
C GLU A 200 30.70 -4.08 4.99
N ARG A 201 31.09 -4.43 3.75
CA ARG A 201 32.28 -5.27 3.49
C ARG A 201 33.54 -4.58 3.99
N LYS A 202 33.74 -3.29 3.63
CA LYS A 202 34.91 -2.51 4.07
C LYS A 202 34.99 -2.45 5.59
N ASN A 203 33.89 -2.17 6.28
CA ASN A 203 33.88 -2.11 7.76
C ASN A 203 34.21 -3.46 8.41
N ARG A 204 33.85 -4.60 7.77
CA ARG A 204 34.22 -5.94 8.28
C ARG A 204 35.70 -6.25 8.07
N ASP A 205 36.28 -5.78 6.98
CA ASP A 205 37.70 -5.99 6.68
C ASP A 205 38.57 -5.11 7.59
N ASP A 206 38.16 -3.87 7.87
CA ASP A 206 38.83 -2.96 8.79
C ASP A 206 38.75 -3.39 10.28
N ALA A 207 37.80 -4.27 10.63
CA ALA A 207 37.57 -4.81 11.97
C ALA A 207 38.30 -6.14 12.25
N ARG A 208 39.04 -6.67 11.29
CA ARG A 208 39.89 -7.90 11.41
C ARG A 208 41.34 -7.59 11.49
#